data_2902b610e541943327350acb53063ca0
#
_entry.id   2902b610e541943327350acb53063ca0
#
_cell.length_a   1.000
_cell.length_b   1.000
_cell.length_c   1.000
_cell.angle_alpha   90.00
_cell.angle_beta   90.00
_cell.angle_gamma   90.00
#
_symmetry.space_group_name_H-M   'P 1'
#
loop_
_entity.id
_entity.type
_entity.pdbx_description
1 polymer ?
#
loop_
_entity_poly.entity_id
_entity_poly.type
_entity_poly.pdbx_seq_one_letter_code
_entity_poly.pdbx_strand_id
1 'polypeptide(L)'
;TARLTYAIKTTSQSGTFDGDETITQATTGAVGKVVEWDSSNSIIYYTQERFGNYGTSSTTGGKVAFSGANVITGATTSATGTPVAAADTAVTLAGGNTLTFSDGYANPEMAADSGDIIYIENRKPISRSSDQIEDIKVIVEF
;
A
#
# COMPACT_ATOMS: atom_id res chain seq x y z
N THR A 1 -10.36 13.05 -3.14
CA THR A 1 -9.81 11.91 -2.35
C THR A 1 -8.41 11.63 -2.83
N ALA A 2 -7.41 11.67 -1.94
CA ALA A 2 -6.02 11.36 -2.27
C ALA A 2 -5.80 9.85 -2.29
N ARG A 3 -5.03 9.34 -3.25
CA ARG A 3 -4.66 7.93 -3.35
C ARG A 3 -3.39 7.66 -2.54
N LEU A 4 -3.47 6.70 -1.63
CA LEU A 4 -2.37 6.28 -0.75
C LEU A 4 -1.63 5.02 -1.25
N THR A 5 -2.17 4.36 -2.27
CA THR A 5 -1.58 3.15 -2.85
C THR A 5 -0.68 3.49 -4.04
N TYR A 6 0.30 2.65 -4.27
CA TYR A 6 0.96 2.56 -5.57
C TYR A 6 -0.02 1.99 -6.59
N ALA A 7 0.22 2.22 -7.87
CA ALA A 7 -0.55 1.61 -8.93
C ALA A 7 0.35 1.16 -10.09
N ILE A 8 0.00 0.05 -10.71
CA ILE A 8 0.67 -0.48 -11.89
C ILE A 8 -0.37 -0.68 -12.97
N LYS A 9 -0.18 -0.03 -14.12
CA LYS A 9 -0.95 -0.28 -15.32
C LYS A 9 -0.36 -1.48 -16.05
N THR A 10 -1.15 -2.52 -16.22
CA THR A 10 -0.69 -3.77 -16.85
C THR A 10 -1.25 -3.96 -18.25
N THR A 11 -0.53 -4.74 -19.01
CA THR A 11 -0.94 -5.34 -20.29
C THR A 11 -0.61 -6.83 -20.25
N SER A 12 -1.07 -7.61 -21.22
CA SER A 12 -0.78 -9.06 -21.30
C SER A 12 -1.02 -9.80 -19.99
N GLN A 13 -2.17 -9.58 -19.40
CA GLN A 13 -2.56 -10.19 -18.14
C GLN A 13 -3.20 -11.57 -18.34
N SER A 14 -3.03 -12.44 -17.35
CA SER A 14 -3.70 -13.74 -17.25
C SER A 14 -4.17 -13.94 -15.82
N GLY A 15 -5.41 -14.36 -15.66
CA GLY A 15 -6.02 -14.53 -14.35
C GLY A 15 -6.49 -13.21 -13.71
N THR A 16 -6.88 -13.29 -12.46
CA THR A 16 -7.40 -12.18 -11.64
C THR A 16 -6.60 -12.12 -10.36
N PHE A 17 -6.11 -10.95 -10.01
CA PHE A 17 -5.43 -10.74 -8.73
C PHE A 17 -6.46 -10.60 -7.61
N ASP A 18 -6.21 -11.26 -6.49
CA ASP A 18 -7.04 -11.15 -5.29
C ASP A 18 -6.53 -10.04 -4.36
N GLY A 19 -7.45 -9.40 -3.66
CA GLY A 19 -7.10 -8.47 -2.58
C GLY A 19 -6.30 -9.20 -1.49
N ASP A 20 -5.36 -8.51 -0.88
CA ASP A 20 -4.46 -9.04 0.16
C ASP A 20 -3.46 -10.12 -0.29
N GLU A 21 -3.43 -10.51 -1.56
CA GLU A 21 -2.37 -11.41 -2.03
C GLU A 21 -1.03 -10.70 -2.18
N THR A 22 0.04 -11.46 -2.02
CA THR A 22 1.39 -10.98 -2.32
C THR A 22 1.64 -11.03 -3.81
N ILE A 23 2.17 -9.95 -4.37
CA ILE A 23 2.66 -9.89 -5.75
C ILE A 23 4.18 -9.77 -5.78
N THR A 24 4.78 -10.42 -6.73
CA THR A 24 6.24 -10.42 -6.90
C THR A 24 6.63 -10.11 -8.33
N GLN A 25 7.76 -9.44 -8.49
CA GLN A 25 8.42 -9.23 -9.77
C GLN A 25 9.81 -9.88 -9.68
N ALA A 26 9.92 -11.10 -10.16
CA ALA A 26 11.10 -11.94 -9.94
C ALA A 26 12.42 -11.31 -10.46
N THR A 27 12.35 -10.58 -11.55
CA THR A 27 13.53 -9.94 -12.17
C THR A 27 14.13 -8.84 -11.28
N THR A 28 13.31 -8.06 -10.59
CA THR A 28 13.77 -6.97 -9.72
C THR A 28 13.90 -7.41 -8.27
N GLY A 29 13.21 -8.48 -7.88
CA GLY A 29 13.05 -8.87 -6.49
C GLY A 29 12.01 -8.03 -5.73
N ALA A 30 11.22 -7.22 -6.45
CA ALA A 30 10.18 -6.41 -5.83
C ALA A 30 9.03 -7.28 -5.32
N VAL A 31 8.54 -6.95 -4.14
CA VAL A 31 7.41 -7.60 -3.49
C VAL A 31 6.44 -6.52 -3.03
N GLY A 32 5.16 -6.77 -3.19
CA GLY A 32 4.09 -5.88 -2.74
C GLY A 32 2.87 -6.66 -2.32
N LYS A 33 1.87 -5.97 -1.82
CA LYS A 33 0.60 -6.54 -1.40
C LYS A 33 -0.55 -5.86 -2.14
N VAL A 34 -1.38 -6.65 -2.82
CA VAL A 34 -2.52 -6.13 -3.58
C VAL A 34 -3.55 -5.53 -2.62
N VAL A 35 -3.99 -4.33 -2.90
CA VAL A 35 -5.13 -3.70 -2.25
C VAL A 35 -6.39 -3.93 -3.07
N GLU A 36 -6.28 -3.72 -4.39
CA GLU A 36 -7.38 -3.85 -5.32
C GLU A 36 -6.86 -4.16 -6.72
N TRP A 37 -7.62 -4.97 -7.45
CA TRP A 37 -7.46 -5.20 -8.88
C TRP A 37 -8.61 -4.57 -9.65
N ASP A 38 -8.33 -3.50 -10.39
CA ASP A 38 -9.27 -2.89 -11.33
C ASP A 38 -9.15 -3.59 -12.69
N SER A 39 -10.00 -4.59 -12.88
CA SER A 39 -10.02 -5.36 -14.13
C SER A 39 -10.46 -4.53 -15.34
N SER A 40 -11.29 -3.51 -15.14
CA SER A 40 -11.80 -2.65 -16.21
C SER A 40 -10.70 -1.80 -16.84
N ASN A 41 -9.78 -1.34 -16.00
CA ASN A 41 -8.65 -0.51 -16.42
C ASN A 41 -7.32 -1.28 -16.43
N SER A 42 -7.30 -2.55 -16.03
CA SER A 42 -6.08 -3.35 -15.90
C SER A 42 -5.05 -2.68 -14.97
N ILE A 43 -5.50 -2.25 -13.79
CA ILE A 43 -4.66 -1.57 -12.81
C ILE A 43 -4.59 -2.41 -11.53
N ILE A 44 -3.36 -2.69 -11.09
CA ILE A 44 -3.10 -3.27 -9.76
C ILE A 44 -2.82 -2.12 -8.80
N TYR A 45 -3.67 -1.94 -7.79
CA TYR A 45 -3.38 -1.08 -6.65
C TYR A 45 -2.70 -1.90 -5.56
N TYR A 46 -1.56 -1.44 -5.07
CA TYR A 46 -0.78 -2.20 -4.10
C TYR A 46 -0.11 -1.30 -3.06
N THR A 47 0.30 -1.93 -1.98
CA THR A 47 1.15 -1.32 -0.97
C THR A 47 2.52 -2.01 -0.93
N GLN A 48 3.52 -1.26 -0.50
CA GLN A 48 4.85 -1.77 -0.21
C GLN A 48 5.29 -1.18 1.13
N GLU A 49 5.52 -2.03 2.10
CA GLU A 49 6.06 -1.60 3.38
C GLU A 49 7.58 -1.42 3.32
N ARG A 50 8.08 -0.61 4.24
CA ARG A 50 9.50 -0.28 4.31
C ARG A 50 10.37 -1.43 4.80
N PHE A 51 9.79 -2.36 5.56
CA PHE A 51 10.49 -3.46 6.22
C PHE A 51 9.74 -4.78 6.03
N GLY A 52 10.42 -5.89 6.29
CA GLY A 52 9.84 -7.21 6.22
C GLY A 52 10.02 -7.88 4.86
N ASN A 53 8.98 -8.54 4.37
CA ASN A 53 9.04 -9.39 3.18
C ASN A 53 8.95 -8.64 1.84
N TYR A 54 9.08 -7.32 1.84
CA TYR A 54 8.95 -6.48 0.63
C TYR A 54 10.28 -6.23 -0.08
N GLY A 55 11.24 -7.08 0.13
CA GLY A 55 12.60 -6.92 -0.35
C GLY A 55 13.44 -5.99 0.53
N THR A 56 14.75 -6.04 0.36
CA THR A 56 15.68 -5.19 1.09
C THR A 56 16.44 -4.33 0.09
N SER A 57 16.24 -3.02 0.15
CA SER A 57 17.07 -2.06 -0.57
C SER A 57 17.40 -0.88 0.33
N SER A 58 18.67 -0.63 0.50
CA SER A 58 19.15 0.53 1.25
C SER A 58 18.91 1.86 0.52
N THR A 59 18.69 1.81 -0.80
CA THR A 59 18.54 2.99 -1.66
C THR A 59 17.11 3.49 -1.79
N THR A 60 16.12 2.65 -1.51
CA THR A 60 14.69 2.96 -1.68
C THR A 60 13.91 2.84 -0.37
N GLY A 61 14.48 3.28 0.73
CA GLY A 61 13.78 3.26 2.01
C GLY A 61 13.46 1.87 2.56
N GLY A 62 14.27 0.85 2.23
CA GLY A 62 14.13 -0.51 2.75
C GLY A 62 13.15 -1.39 1.96
N LYS A 63 12.81 -1.00 0.73
CA LYS A 63 12.00 -1.79 -0.21
C LYS A 63 12.62 -1.77 -1.60
N VAL A 64 12.40 -2.83 -2.36
CA VAL A 64 12.74 -2.88 -3.79
C VAL A 64 11.54 -2.41 -4.60
N ALA A 65 11.71 -1.37 -5.40
CA ALA A 65 10.63 -0.86 -6.25
C ALA A 65 10.35 -1.81 -7.43
N PHE A 66 9.08 -1.94 -7.78
CA PHE A 66 8.69 -2.51 -9.06
C PHE A 66 9.18 -1.62 -10.19
N SER A 67 9.74 -2.19 -11.26
CA SER A 67 10.26 -1.42 -12.38
C SER A 67 10.35 -2.21 -13.69
N GLY A 68 10.34 -1.49 -14.80
CA GLY A 68 10.46 -2.08 -16.13
C GLY A 68 9.27 -2.94 -16.55
N ALA A 69 9.28 -3.45 -17.77
CA ALA A 69 8.24 -4.34 -18.30
C ALA A 69 8.43 -5.81 -17.86
N ASN A 70 8.65 -6.02 -16.57
CA ASN A 70 8.88 -7.35 -16.02
C ASN A 70 7.58 -7.93 -15.46
N VAL A 71 7.33 -9.19 -15.72
CA VAL A 71 6.10 -9.87 -15.29
C VAL A 71 5.95 -9.81 -13.77
N ILE A 72 4.75 -9.47 -13.34
CA ILE A 72 4.30 -9.51 -11.96
C ILE A 72 3.44 -10.75 -11.79
N THR A 73 3.65 -11.49 -10.71
CA THR A 73 2.92 -12.73 -10.43
C THR A 73 2.28 -12.65 -9.05
N GLY A 74 1.00 -13.02 -8.97
CA GLY A 74 0.27 -13.21 -7.72
C GLY A 74 0.62 -14.53 -7.07
N ALA A 75 0.90 -14.52 -5.78
CA ALA A 75 1.36 -15.70 -5.05
C ALA A 75 0.24 -16.72 -4.79
N THR A 76 -0.98 -16.27 -4.64
CA THR A 76 -2.14 -17.12 -4.35
C THR A 76 -2.86 -17.55 -5.61
N THR A 77 -3.16 -16.59 -6.47
CA THR A 77 -3.96 -16.81 -7.69
C THR A 77 -3.12 -17.31 -8.86
N SER A 78 -1.80 -17.15 -8.84
CA SER A 78 -0.91 -17.31 -9.99
C SER A 78 -1.28 -16.38 -11.16
N ALA A 79 -2.07 -15.33 -10.92
CA ALA A 79 -2.35 -14.31 -11.90
C ALA A 79 -1.06 -13.62 -12.33
N THR A 80 -0.99 -13.23 -13.60
CA THR A 80 0.17 -12.52 -14.12
C THR A 80 -0.24 -11.24 -14.84
N GLY A 81 0.63 -10.25 -14.83
CA GLY A 81 0.47 -9.02 -15.59
C GLY A 81 1.83 -8.40 -15.89
N THR A 82 1.96 -7.82 -17.07
CA THR A 82 3.18 -7.11 -17.46
C THR A 82 2.90 -5.62 -17.44
N PRO A 83 3.70 -4.81 -16.73
CA PRO A 83 3.55 -3.36 -16.74
C PRO A 83 3.72 -2.76 -18.13
N VAL A 84 2.94 -1.72 -18.44
CA VAL A 84 3.06 -0.95 -19.69
C VAL A 84 4.24 0.02 -19.55
N ALA A 85 5.45 -0.47 -19.62
CA ALA A 85 6.65 0.27 -19.26
C ALA A 85 7.32 1.00 -20.46
N ALA A 86 6.58 1.28 -21.51
CA ALA A 86 7.17 1.92 -22.72
C ALA A 86 6.65 3.34 -22.98
N ALA A 87 5.66 3.80 -22.24
CA ALA A 87 5.09 5.14 -22.45
C ALA A 87 4.33 5.61 -21.21
N ASP A 88 4.32 6.90 -20.99
CA ASP A 88 3.42 7.54 -20.05
C ASP A 88 1.98 7.39 -20.52
N THR A 89 1.11 6.94 -19.66
CA THR A 89 -0.31 6.73 -19.96
C THR A 89 -1.18 7.41 -18.92
N ALA A 90 -2.35 7.88 -19.35
CA ALA A 90 -3.37 8.41 -18.46
C ALA A 90 -4.64 7.56 -18.58
N VAL A 91 -5.24 7.22 -17.43
CA VAL A 91 -6.48 6.46 -17.35
C VAL A 91 -7.51 7.27 -16.59
N THR A 92 -8.67 7.51 -17.20
CA THR A 92 -9.80 8.13 -16.52
C THR A 92 -10.58 7.04 -15.77
N LEU A 93 -10.62 7.14 -14.46
CA LEU A 93 -11.31 6.21 -13.57
C LEU A 93 -12.83 6.48 -13.59
N ALA A 94 -13.63 5.52 -13.13
CA ALA A 94 -15.09 5.62 -13.09
C ALA A 94 -15.63 6.86 -12.35
N GLY A 95 -14.87 7.40 -11.39
CA GLY A 95 -15.20 8.65 -10.68
C GLY A 95 -14.83 9.95 -11.41
N GLY A 96 -14.35 9.87 -12.66
CA GLY A 96 -13.92 11.03 -13.45
C GLY A 96 -12.52 11.54 -13.14
N ASN A 97 -11.84 10.98 -12.14
CA ASN A 97 -10.45 11.31 -11.82
C ASN A 97 -9.50 10.66 -12.83
N THR A 98 -8.45 11.37 -13.21
CA THR A 98 -7.42 10.83 -14.10
C THR A 98 -6.20 10.38 -13.30
N LEU A 99 -5.78 9.14 -13.51
CA LEU A 99 -4.55 8.59 -12.97
C LEU A 99 -3.51 8.53 -14.08
N THR A 100 -2.37 9.19 -13.86
CA THR A 100 -1.25 9.22 -14.81
C THR A 100 -0.18 8.23 -14.34
N PHE A 101 0.32 7.46 -15.30
CA PHE A 101 1.40 6.51 -15.09
C PHE A 101 2.64 6.99 -15.84
N SER A 102 3.80 6.87 -15.21
CA SER A 102 5.09 6.98 -15.87
C SER A 102 5.70 5.60 -15.99
N ASP A 103 6.03 5.19 -17.20
CA ASP A 103 6.53 3.84 -17.50
C ASP A 103 5.66 2.70 -16.92
N GLY A 104 4.34 2.93 -16.85
CA GLY A 104 3.38 1.97 -16.31
C GLY A 104 3.22 1.98 -14.77
N TYR A 105 3.90 2.87 -14.08
CA TYR A 105 3.86 2.97 -12.62
C TYR A 105 3.32 4.32 -12.15
N ALA A 106 2.60 4.33 -11.05
CA ALA A 106 2.16 5.55 -10.39
C ALA A 106 2.41 5.47 -8.88
N ASN A 107 3.06 6.50 -8.37
CA ASN A 107 3.30 6.65 -6.93
C ASN A 107 2.03 7.10 -6.19
N PRO A 108 1.94 6.87 -4.87
CA PRO A 108 0.92 7.49 -4.04
C PRO A 108 0.95 9.02 -4.18
N GLU A 109 -0.22 9.65 -4.05
CA GLU A 109 -0.31 11.12 -4.03
C GLU A 109 0.20 11.72 -2.72
N MET A 110 0.25 10.91 -1.67
CA MET A 110 0.89 11.27 -0.41
C MET A 110 2.12 10.39 -0.21
N ALA A 111 3.25 11.02 0.05
CA ALA A 111 4.47 10.30 0.40
C ALA A 111 4.35 9.74 1.83
N ALA A 112 4.67 8.46 2.00
CA ALA A 112 4.79 7.89 3.32
C ALA A 112 5.91 8.59 4.11
N ASP A 113 5.71 8.74 5.41
CA ASP A 113 6.68 9.34 6.34
C ASP A 113 7.04 10.82 6.04
N SER A 114 6.22 11.54 5.27
CA SER A 114 6.45 12.94 4.90
C SER A 114 5.72 13.95 5.79
N GLY A 115 4.93 13.49 6.75
CA GLY A 115 4.20 14.35 7.67
C GLY A 115 5.08 14.91 8.79
N ASP A 116 4.86 16.17 9.15
CA ASP A 116 5.46 16.76 10.34
C ASP A 116 4.63 16.41 11.58
N ILE A 117 5.31 16.14 12.70
CA ILE A 117 4.65 15.94 13.98
C ILE A 117 4.25 17.31 14.52
N ILE A 118 2.95 17.60 14.51
CA ILE A 118 2.42 18.88 14.99
C ILE A 118 2.32 18.92 16.51
N TYR A 119 2.04 17.77 17.14
CA TYR A 119 1.83 17.69 18.58
C TYR A 119 2.14 16.31 19.13
N ILE A 120 2.87 16.26 20.24
CA ILE A 120 3.11 15.05 21.02
C ILE A 120 2.65 15.33 22.44
N GLU A 121 1.68 14.57 22.95
CA GLU A 121 1.27 14.61 24.34
C GLU A 121 1.89 13.40 25.08
N ASN A 122 2.85 13.69 25.93
CA ASN A 122 3.45 12.70 26.83
C ASN A 122 3.09 13.03 28.27
N ARG A 123 1.91 12.66 28.68
CA ARG A 123 1.47 12.82 30.07
C ARG A 123 2.04 11.70 30.94
N LYS A 124 2.62 12.06 32.05
CA LYS A 124 2.97 11.06 33.06
C LYS A 124 1.69 10.35 33.52
N PRO A 125 1.70 9.04 33.75
CA PRO A 125 0.58 8.36 34.37
C PRO A 125 0.21 9.06 35.68
N ILE A 126 -1.07 9.25 35.90
CA ILE A 126 -1.56 9.79 37.17
C ILE A 126 -1.21 8.78 38.26
N SER A 127 -0.29 9.14 39.13
CA SER A 127 -0.01 8.35 40.35
C SER A 127 -0.97 8.78 41.44
N ARG A 128 -1.68 7.83 42.02
CA ARG A 128 -2.52 8.08 43.18
C ARG A 128 -1.67 8.39 44.40
N SER A 129 -2.15 9.29 45.25
CA SER A 129 -1.59 9.46 46.57
C SER A 129 -1.87 8.18 47.38
N SER A 130 -0.94 7.78 48.24
CA SER A 130 -1.09 6.63 49.10
C SER A 130 -2.31 6.75 50.07
N ASP A 131 -2.79 7.96 50.27
CA ASP A 131 -3.88 8.29 51.18
C ASP A 131 -5.24 8.44 50.44
N GLN A 132 -5.28 8.17 49.15
CA GLN A 132 -6.52 8.27 48.36
C GLN A 132 -7.28 6.94 48.41
N ILE A 133 -8.50 6.97 48.97
CA ILE A 133 -9.45 5.85 48.99
C ILE A 133 -10.46 6.08 47.87
N GLU A 134 -10.73 5.06 47.07
CA GLU A 134 -11.69 5.10 45.98
C GLU A 134 -12.73 3.99 46.17
N ASP A 135 -14.01 4.38 46.27
CA ASP A 135 -15.15 3.46 46.31
C ASP A 135 -15.83 3.42 44.93
N ILE A 136 -15.82 2.27 44.27
CA ILE A 136 -16.54 2.03 43.05
C ILE A 136 -17.87 1.34 43.35
N LYS A 137 -19.00 2.03 43.16
CA LYS A 137 -20.33 1.44 43.19
C LYS A 137 -20.81 1.09 41.80
N VAL A 138 -21.08 -0.18 41.55
CA VAL A 138 -21.73 -0.67 40.36
C VAL A 138 -23.18 -1.00 40.68
N ILE A 139 -24.13 -0.30 40.05
CA ILE A 139 -25.56 -0.62 40.12
C ILE A 139 -25.89 -1.38 38.83
N VAL A 140 -26.35 -2.62 38.98
CA VAL A 140 -26.84 -3.44 37.86
C VAL A 140 -28.34 -3.56 37.99
N GLU A 141 -29.09 -3.07 37.04
CA GLU A 141 -30.53 -3.30 36.90
C GLU A 141 -30.74 -4.49 35.95
N PHE A 142 -31.65 -5.40 36.30
CA PHE A 142 -32.03 -6.59 35.54
C PHE A 142 -33.43 -6.45 34.95
#